data_ce14c94c8853fc5392717037f060c8ab
#
_entry.id   ce14c94c8853fc5392717037f060c8ab
#
_cell.length_a   1.000
_cell.length_b   1.000
_cell.length_c   1.000
_cell.angle_alpha   90.00
_cell.angle_beta   90.00
_cell.angle_gamma   90.00
#
_symmetry.space_group_name_H-M   'P 1'
#
loop_
_entity.id
_entity.type
_entity.pdbx_description
1 polymer ?
#
loop_
_entity_poly.entity_id
_entity_poly.type
_entity_poly.pdbx_seq_one_letter_code
_entity_poly.pdbx_strand_id
1 'polypeptide(L)' 'MNGTVKWFNESKGYGFISNDEGGEDVFVHFSAIQSEGFKTLAEGQKVSFETEPDPKNSSKLRAVNVRAL' A
#
# COMPACT_ATOMS: atom_id res chain seq x y z
N MET A 1 2.64 -10.46 2.64
CA MET A 1 2.38 -9.71 3.88
C MET A 1 0.96 -9.21 3.89
N ASN A 2 0.37 -9.13 5.05
CA ASN A 2 -0.96 -8.57 5.22
C ASN A 2 -0.87 -7.24 5.96
N GLY A 3 -1.75 -6.34 5.62
CA GLY A 3 -1.81 -5.04 6.27
C GLY A 3 -3.19 -4.42 6.23
N THR A 4 -3.29 -3.26 6.83
CA THR A 4 -4.52 -2.49 6.90
C THR A 4 -4.24 -1.11 6.34
N VAL A 5 -5.08 -0.66 5.42
CA VAL A 5 -4.93 0.67 4.83
C VAL A 5 -5.13 1.72 5.92
N LYS A 6 -4.12 2.53 6.16
CA LYS A 6 -4.17 3.60 7.14
C LYS A 6 -4.93 4.79 6.58
N TRP A 7 -4.59 5.19 5.37
CA TRP A 7 -5.33 6.18 4.59
C TRP A 7 -4.87 6.12 3.13
N PHE A 8 -5.71 6.60 2.24
CA PHE A 8 -5.39 6.65 0.83
C PHE A 8 -6.06 7.88 0.20
N ASN A 9 -5.28 8.63 -0.57
CA ASN A 9 -5.77 9.83 -1.26
C ASN A 9 -5.96 9.51 -2.74
N GLU A 10 -7.21 9.36 -3.15
CA GLU A 10 -7.55 9.02 -4.55
C GLU A 10 -7.11 10.09 -5.54
N SER A 11 -7.18 11.36 -5.15
CA SER A 11 -6.82 12.46 -6.04
C SER A 11 -5.33 12.46 -6.35
N LYS A 12 -4.51 12.15 -5.39
CA LYS A 12 -3.05 12.11 -5.54
C LYS A 12 -2.54 10.73 -5.90
N GLY A 13 -3.33 9.70 -5.63
CA GLY A 13 -3.00 8.32 -5.99
C GLY A 13 -1.99 7.65 -5.08
N TYR A 14 -1.92 8.01 -3.79
CA TYR A 14 -1.03 7.35 -2.86
C TYR A 14 -1.59 7.34 -1.44
N GLY A 15 -0.99 6.51 -0.61
CA GLY A 15 -1.37 6.39 0.79
C GLY A 15 -0.38 5.56 1.56
N PHE A 16 -0.81 5.06 2.71
CA PHE A 16 0.01 4.24 3.58
C PHE A 16 -0.76 3.03 4.08
N ILE A 17 -0.04 1.93 4.21
CA ILE A 17 -0.55 0.67 4.75
C ILE A 17 0.18 0.41 6.06
N SER A 18 -0.59 0.11 7.11
CA SER A 18 -0.04 -0.34 8.38
C SER A 18 0.23 -1.85 8.26
N ASN A 19 1.47 -2.27 8.52
CA ASN A 19 1.83 -3.68 8.42
C ASN A 19 1.29 -4.43 9.64
N ASP A 20 0.42 -5.41 9.41
CA ASP A 20 -0.17 -6.20 10.51
C ASP A 20 0.86 -7.03 11.25
N GLU A 21 2.01 -7.28 10.66
CA GLU A 21 3.11 -7.99 11.30
C GLU A 21 4.01 -7.09 12.15
N GLY A 22 3.69 -5.80 12.21
CA GLY A 22 4.45 -4.81 12.94
C GLY A 22 5.42 -4.05 12.06
N GLY A 23 6.11 -3.08 12.64
CA GLY A 23 7.07 -2.26 11.93
C GLY A 23 6.48 -0.94 11.43
N GLU A 24 7.19 -0.30 10.52
CA GLU A 24 6.79 0.99 9.99
C GLU A 24 5.67 0.89 8.97
N ASP A 25 4.93 1.97 8.79
CA ASP A 25 3.93 2.08 7.73
C ASP A 25 4.63 2.00 6.37
N VAL A 26 3.95 1.40 5.40
CA VAL A 26 4.49 1.19 4.07
C VAL A 26 3.77 2.09 3.08
N PHE A 27 4.54 2.84 2.29
CA PHE A 27 3.99 3.69 1.24
C PHE A 27 3.36 2.83 0.13
N VAL A 28 2.20 3.27 -0.36
CA VAL A 28 1.54 2.61 -1.49
C VAL A 28 1.13 3.66 -2.53
N HIS A 29 1.42 3.37 -3.80
CA HIS A 29 1.00 4.20 -4.92
C HIS A 29 -0.05 3.43 -5.72
N PHE A 30 -0.99 4.15 -6.38
CA PHE A 30 -2.08 3.49 -7.09
C PHE A 30 -1.60 2.49 -8.14
N SER A 31 -0.44 2.73 -8.73
CA SER A 31 0.12 1.82 -9.73
C SER A 31 0.48 0.45 -9.17
N ALA A 32 0.62 0.33 -7.85
CA ALA A 32 0.93 -0.93 -7.18
C ALA A 32 -0.33 -1.74 -6.86
N ILE A 33 -1.51 -1.16 -7.00
CA ILE A 33 -2.77 -1.83 -6.68
C ILE A 33 -3.18 -2.71 -7.85
N GLN A 34 -3.37 -4.00 -7.59
CA GLN A 34 -3.82 -4.96 -8.58
C GLN A 34 -5.32 -5.16 -8.45
N SER A 35 -6.07 -4.52 -9.32
CA SER A 35 -7.52 -4.56 -9.30
C SER A 35 -8.02 -4.35 -10.73
N GLU A 36 -9.13 -5.00 -11.07
CA GLU A 36 -9.76 -4.88 -12.37
C GLU A 36 -10.67 -3.66 -12.50
N GLY A 37 -10.73 -2.83 -11.52
CA GLY A 37 -11.58 -1.65 -11.53
C GLY A 37 -10.83 -0.45 -11.03
N PHE A 38 -11.40 0.22 -10.06
CA PHE A 38 -10.78 1.39 -9.48
C PHE A 38 -9.54 1.02 -8.69
N LYS A 39 -8.44 1.69 -8.99
CA LYS A 39 -7.20 1.52 -8.25
C LYS A 39 -7.23 2.45 -7.04
N THR A 40 -8.05 2.11 -6.08
CA THR A 40 -8.22 2.87 -4.86
C THR A 40 -8.34 1.92 -3.66
N LEU A 41 -8.05 2.46 -2.50
CA LEU A 41 -8.13 1.72 -1.24
C LEU A 41 -8.96 2.53 -0.25
N ALA A 42 -9.73 1.83 0.57
CA ALA A 42 -10.52 2.45 1.62
C ALA A 42 -9.75 2.40 2.94
N GLU A 43 -9.89 3.43 3.76
CA GLU A 43 -9.32 3.45 5.10
C GLU A 43 -9.86 2.26 5.91
N GLY A 44 -8.96 1.54 6.55
CA GLY A 44 -9.31 0.36 7.33
C GLY A 44 -9.44 -0.93 6.52
N GLN A 45 -9.31 -0.84 5.20
CA GLN A 45 -9.41 -2.03 4.33
C GLN A 45 -8.22 -2.97 4.56
N LYS A 46 -8.50 -4.27 4.61
CA LYS A 46 -7.44 -5.28 4.70
C LYS A 46 -6.91 -5.61 3.31
N VAL A 47 -5.59 -5.69 3.20
CA VAL A 47 -4.92 -5.95 1.94
C VAL A 47 -3.76 -6.94 2.14
N SER A 48 -3.39 -7.62 1.06
CA SER A 48 -2.13 -8.33 0.98
C SER A 48 -1.19 -7.53 0.08
N PHE A 49 0.10 -7.59 0.36
CA PHE A 49 1.08 -6.83 -0.40
C PHE A 49 2.47 -7.41 -0.20
N GLU A 50 3.39 -6.98 -1.05
CA GLU A 50 4.81 -7.24 -0.90
C GLU A 50 5.51 -5.90 -0.78
N THR A 51 6.77 -5.90 -0.37
CA THR A 51 7.55 -4.67 -0.21
C THR A 51 8.82 -4.74 -1.03
N GLU A 52 9.26 -3.58 -1.49
CA GLU A 52 10.56 -3.43 -2.13
C GLU A 52 11.13 -2.06 -1.76
N PRO A 53 12.45 -1.86 -1.88
CA PRO A 53 13.04 -0.55 -1.62
C PRO A 53 12.46 0.51 -2.57
N ASP A 54 12.19 1.68 -2.03
CA ASP A 54 11.72 2.80 -2.83
C ASP A 54 12.87 3.27 -3.73
N PRO A 55 12.67 3.36 -5.05
CA PRO A 55 13.74 3.79 -5.95
C PRO A 55 14.23 5.22 -5.70
N LYS A 56 13.42 6.05 -5.07
CA LYS A 56 13.81 7.43 -4.73
C LYS A 56 14.48 7.52 -3.37
N ASN A 57 14.24 6.57 -2.50
CA ASN A 57 14.81 6.56 -1.15
C ASN A 57 14.92 5.12 -0.67
N SER A 58 16.09 4.51 -0.87
CA SER A 58 16.30 3.10 -0.55
C SER A 58 16.21 2.76 0.94
N SER A 59 16.19 3.76 1.82
CA SER A 59 15.97 3.52 3.25
C SER A 59 14.49 3.33 3.58
N LYS A 60 13.61 3.57 2.64
CA LYS A 60 12.16 3.40 2.78
C LYS A 60 11.69 2.23 1.95
N LEU A 61 10.58 1.62 2.36
CA LEU A 61 9.93 0.55 1.62
C LEU A 61 8.65 1.05 0.99
N ARG A 62 8.30 0.48 -0.16
CA ARG A 62 7.01 0.73 -0.79
C ARG A 62 6.28 -0.60 -0.98
N ALA A 63 4.96 -0.55 -0.97
CA ALA A 63 4.14 -1.72 -1.22
C ALA A 63 4.04 -1.97 -2.73
N VAL A 64 4.08 -3.25 -3.11
CA VAL A 64 3.88 -3.69 -4.49
C VAL A 64 2.92 -4.86 -4.47
N ASN A 65 2.29 -5.13 -5.61
CA ASN A 65 1.34 -6.24 -5.74
C ASN A 65 0.26 -6.19 -4.67
N VAL A 66 -0.31 -5.02 -4.46
CA VAL A 66 -1.32 -4.79 -3.43
C VAL A 66 -2.66 -5.33 -3.91
N ARG A 67 -3.29 -6.17 -3.09
CA ARG A 67 -4.61 -6.77 -3.40
C ARG A 67 -5.53 -6.66 -2.19
N ALA A 68 -6.79 -6.39 -2.46
CA ALA A 68 -7.80 -6.43 -1.42
C ALA A 68 -8.00 -7.87 -0.95
N LEU A 69 -8.13 -8.05 0.35
CA LEU A 69 -8.43 -9.36 0.94
C LEU A 69 -9.92 -9.61 1.00
#